data_c76c0d8e1b47ce9437f8dd72f0da5269
#
_entry.id   c76c0d8e1b47ce9437f8dd72f0da5269
#
_cell.length_a   1.000
_cell.length_b   1.000
_cell.length_c   1.000
_cell.angle_alpha   90.00
_cell.angle_beta   90.00
_cell.angle_gamma   90.00
#
_symmetry.space_group_name_H-M   'P 1'
#
loop_
_entity.id
_entity.type
_entity.pdbx_description
1 polymer ?
#
loop_
_entity_poly.entity_id
_entity_poly.type
_entity_poly.pdbx_seq_one_letter_code
_entity_poly.pdbx_strand_id
1 'polypeptide(L)'
;MKNNLFFLCFLAVLGLSACQNDNAQEGVKEIKPGSNADLVRNPVSAGQPADSSRMARITFEETVFDFGEVTAGDMVIHKYKFTNTGKVPLTILKARSSCGCTIPEYPEEPIAPGEGGEITAKFNTSGKHDLQKKLIYITANTLPGETSVLLKGMVHPK
;
A
#
# COMPACT_ATOMS: atom_id res chain seq x y z
N MET A 1 77.21 40.80 -18.81
CA MET A 1 76.00 40.21 -19.35
C MET A 1 75.79 38.78 -18.76
N LYS A 2 75.59 38.65 -17.48
CA LYS A 2 75.42 37.37 -16.77
C LYS A 2 74.73 37.66 -15.45
N ASN A 3 73.51 38.18 -15.44
CA ASN A 3 72.80 38.31 -14.16
C ASN A 3 71.25 38.26 -14.25
N ASN A 4 70.67 38.03 -15.43
CA ASN A 4 69.20 38.01 -15.55
C ASN A 4 68.57 36.66 -15.61
N LEU A 5 69.32 35.55 -15.54
CA LEU A 5 68.78 34.23 -15.62
C LEU A 5 68.39 33.63 -14.22
N PHE A 6 68.95 34.23 -13.15
CA PHE A 6 68.72 33.74 -11.79
C PHE A 6 67.51 34.40 -11.13
N PHE A 7 66.99 35.48 -11.67
CA PHE A 7 65.81 36.17 -11.10
C PHE A 7 64.51 35.71 -11.65
N LEU A 8 64.51 34.94 -12.79
CA LEU A 8 63.29 34.41 -13.41
C LEU A 8 62.85 33.06 -12.85
N CYS A 9 63.71 32.36 -12.14
CA CYS A 9 63.36 31.09 -11.48
C CYS A 9 62.78 31.27 -10.08
N PHE A 10 62.85 32.46 -9.46
CA PHE A 10 62.36 32.64 -8.09
C PHE A 10 60.87 33.10 -8.00
N LEU A 11 60.32 33.51 -9.13
CA LEU A 11 58.93 33.98 -9.22
C LEU A 11 57.90 32.89 -9.64
N ALA A 12 58.38 31.67 -9.96
CA ALA A 12 57.51 30.56 -10.39
C ALA A 12 57.10 29.59 -9.26
N VAL A 13 57.49 29.84 -8.00
CA VAL A 13 57.26 28.88 -6.88
C VAL A 13 56.17 29.35 -5.91
N LEU A 14 55.55 30.50 -6.12
CA LEU A 14 54.56 31.09 -5.21
C LEU A 14 53.10 30.98 -5.72
N GLY A 15 52.80 30.05 -6.60
CA GLY A 15 51.48 29.94 -7.22
C GLY A 15 50.72 28.62 -7.01
N LEU A 16 51.17 27.72 -6.14
CA LEU A 16 50.45 26.48 -5.83
C LEU A 16 49.98 26.48 -4.36
N SER A 17 49.13 27.43 -4.00
CA SER A 17 48.25 27.27 -2.85
C SER A 17 47.19 26.27 -3.25
N ALA A 18 47.39 25.03 -2.85
CA ALA A 18 46.43 23.98 -2.90
C ALA A 18 45.13 24.43 -2.21
N CYS A 19 44.04 24.48 -2.93
CA CYS A 19 42.72 24.35 -2.33
C CYS A 19 42.66 23.00 -1.65
N GLN A 20 42.90 22.94 -0.35
CA GLN A 20 42.44 21.86 0.49
C GLN A 20 40.94 22.01 0.54
N ASN A 21 40.30 21.11 -0.19
CA ASN A 21 38.87 20.83 -0.06
C ASN A 21 38.71 20.12 1.29
N ASP A 22 38.46 20.88 2.34
CA ASP A 22 37.97 20.35 3.60
C ASP A 22 36.58 19.80 3.35
N ASN A 23 36.55 18.57 2.86
CA ASN A 23 35.40 17.72 2.97
C ASN A 23 35.21 17.42 4.46
N ALA A 24 34.53 18.33 5.15
CA ALA A 24 33.93 18.01 6.43
C ALA A 24 32.89 16.92 6.17
N GLN A 25 33.34 15.68 6.11
CA GLN A 25 32.50 14.55 6.45
C GLN A 25 32.09 14.77 7.91
N GLU A 26 30.93 15.42 8.10
CA GLU A 26 30.20 15.25 9.33
C GLU A 26 30.02 13.74 9.51
N GLY A 27 30.80 13.19 10.40
CA GLY A 27 30.79 11.79 10.72
C GLY A 27 29.38 11.40 11.10
N VAL A 28 28.76 10.55 10.29
CA VAL A 28 27.59 9.78 10.70
C VAL A 28 27.99 9.15 12.04
N LYS A 29 27.44 9.66 13.13
CA LYS A 29 27.64 9.10 14.46
C LYS A 29 27.19 7.64 14.40
N GLU A 30 28.14 6.74 14.49
CA GLU A 30 27.87 5.32 14.61
C GLU A 30 26.94 5.12 15.82
N ILE A 31 25.71 4.73 15.56
CA ILE A 31 24.68 4.52 16.58
C ILE A 31 25.05 3.21 17.28
N LYS A 32 25.50 3.32 18.52
CA LYS A 32 25.86 2.15 19.31
C LYS A 32 24.66 1.20 19.46
N PRO A 33 24.87 -0.14 19.39
CA PRO A 33 23.84 -1.13 19.72
C PRO A 33 23.24 -0.82 21.09
N GLY A 34 21.91 -0.72 21.19
CA GLY A 34 21.20 -0.34 22.42
C GLY A 34 20.71 1.11 22.46
N SER A 35 20.85 1.89 21.38
CA SER A 35 20.23 3.20 21.27
C SER A 35 18.73 3.09 20.94
N ASN A 36 17.97 4.20 21.10
CA ASN A 36 16.54 4.26 20.81
C ASN A 36 16.16 3.87 19.36
N ALA A 37 17.14 3.73 18.45
CA ALA A 37 16.92 3.21 17.10
C ALA A 37 16.46 1.74 17.11
N ASP A 38 16.79 0.95 18.13
CA ASP A 38 16.31 -0.42 18.28
C ASP A 38 14.82 -0.50 18.67
N LEU A 39 14.26 0.60 19.18
CA LEU A 39 12.85 0.67 19.57
C LEU A 39 11.94 1.02 18.39
N VAL A 40 12.49 1.58 17.31
CA VAL A 40 11.77 1.83 16.06
C VAL A 40 11.97 0.63 15.14
N ARG A 41 11.43 -0.51 15.53
CA ARG A 41 11.26 -1.63 14.60
C ARG A 41 10.17 -1.25 13.62
N ASN A 42 10.60 -0.68 12.49
CA ASN A 42 9.73 -0.66 11.33
C ASN A 42 9.58 -2.13 10.88
N PRO A 43 8.39 -2.74 11.03
CA PRO A 43 8.19 -4.16 10.67
C PRO A 43 8.37 -4.44 9.18
N VAL A 44 8.64 -3.41 8.39
CA VAL A 44 8.95 -3.50 6.97
C VAL A 44 10.38 -3.02 6.73
N SER A 45 11.36 -3.75 7.25
CA SER A 45 12.74 -3.65 6.75
C SER A 45 12.74 -4.11 5.30
N ALA A 46 13.02 -3.20 4.36
CA ALA A 46 13.19 -3.50 2.95
C ALA A 46 14.39 -4.47 2.78
N GLY A 47 14.15 -5.76 2.92
CA GLY A 47 15.20 -6.78 2.80
C GLY A 47 14.91 -8.10 3.50
N GLN A 48 13.96 -8.14 4.44
CA GLN A 48 13.48 -9.43 4.94
C GLN A 48 12.16 -9.77 4.24
N PRO A 49 12.00 -10.99 3.69
CA PRO A 49 10.69 -11.45 3.22
C PRO A 49 9.71 -11.28 4.38
N ALA A 50 8.63 -10.53 4.15
CA ALA A 50 7.57 -10.43 5.15
C ALA A 50 7.16 -11.85 5.54
N ASP A 51 7.29 -12.21 6.81
CA ASP A 51 6.89 -13.53 7.31
C ASP A 51 5.36 -13.65 7.18
N SER A 52 4.92 -14.07 6.01
CA SER A 52 3.50 -14.23 5.68
C SER A 52 2.79 -15.23 6.61
N SER A 53 3.56 -16.06 7.35
CA SER A 53 2.99 -16.99 8.33
C SER A 53 2.43 -16.30 9.57
N ARG A 54 2.81 -15.03 9.81
CA ARG A 54 2.40 -14.22 10.96
C ARG A 54 1.48 -13.05 10.57
N MET A 55 0.93 -13.07 9.37
CA MET A 55 0.05 -11.99 8.88
C MET A 55 -1.42 -12.37 8.98
N ALA A 56 -2.29 -11.35 8.95
CA ALA A 56 -3.71 -11.53 8.75
C ALA A 56 -3.96 -12.05 7.32
N ARG A 57 -5.02 -12.82 7.14
CA ARG A 57 -5.44 -13.34 5.83
C ARG A 57 -6.94 -13.31 5.72
N ILE A 58 -7.45 -12.61 4.73
CA ILE A 58 -8.87 -12.60 4.41
C ILE A 58 -9.18 -13.71 3.39
N THR A 59 -10.14 -14.56 3.69
CA THR A 59 -10.63 -15.61 2.80
C THR A 59 -12.13 -15.46 2.65
N PHE A 60 -12.59 -15.16 1.43
CA PHE A 60 -14.01 -15.02 1.12
C PHE A 60 -14.64 -16.41 0.84
N GLU A 61 -15.91 -16.60 1.22
CA GLU A 61 -16.70 -17.77 0.82
C GLU A 61 -16.95 -17.75 -0.69
N GLU A 62 -17.20 -16.54 -1.24
CA GLU A 62 -17.32 -16.30 -2.67
C GLU A 62 -16.67 -14.95 -3.03
N THR A 63 -16.04 -14.89 -4.19
CA THR A 63 -15.44 -13.66 -4.71
C THR A 63 -16.20 -13.06 -5.88
N VAL A 64 -17.19 -13.79 -6.41
CA VAL A 64 -18.03 -13.37 -7.53
C VAL A 64 -19.48 -13.66 -7.19
N PHE A 65 -20.29 -12.63 -7.15
CA PHE A 65 -21.74 -12.74 -7.03
C PHE A 65 -22.43 -12.32 -8.31
N ASP A 66 -23.30 -13.18 -8.84
CA ASP A 66 -24.14 -12.91 -9.99
C ASP A 66 -25.56 -12.59 -9.50
N PHE A 67 -25.97 -11.35 -9.64
CA PHE A 67 -27.33 -10.92 -9.23
C PHE A 67 -28.41 -11.27 -10.26
N GLY A 68 -28.04 -11.95 -11.37
CA GLY A 68 -28.99 -12.33 -12.42
C GLY A 68 -29.48 -11.11 -13.23
N GLU A 69 -30.80 -11.03 -13.41
CA GLU A 69 -31.47 -10.00 -14.16
C GLU A 69 -32.31 -9.09 -13.24
N VAL A 70 -32.16 -7.79 -13.39
CA VAL A 70 -32.90 -6.77 -12.62
C VAL A 70 -33.34 -5.62 -13.53
N THR A 71 -34.27 -4.80 -13.08
CA THR A 71 -34.73 -3.60 -13.82
C THR A 71 -33.98 -2.37 -13.35
N ALA A 72 -33.69 -1.46 -14.27
CA ALA A 72 -33.05 -0.18 -13.94
C ALA A 72 -33.84 0.59 -12.87
N GLY A 73 -33.17 0.93 -11.77
CA GLY A 73 -33.76 1.56 -10.59
C GLY A 73 -33.83 0.62 -9.37
N ASP A 74 -33.66 -0.69 -9.58
CA ASP A 74 -33.59 -1.64 -8.46
C ASP A 74 -32.30 -1.42 -7.64
N MET A 75 -32.38 -1.75 -6.35
CA MET A 75 -31.23 -1.76 -5.44
C MET A 75 -30.77 -3.22 -5.25
N VAL A 76 -29.60 -3.54 -5.74
CA VAL A 76 -28.96 -4.84 -5.51
C VAL A 76 -28.13 -4.75 -4.23
N ILE A 77 -28.40 -5.62 -3.27
CA ILE A 77 -27.66 -5.72 -2.01
C ILE A 77 -27.13 -7.14 -1.87
N HIS A 78 -25.81 -7.25 -1.65
CA HIS A 78 -25.18 -8.54 -1.42
C HIS A 78 -24.14 -8.44 -0.31
N LYS A 79 -23.97 -9.52 0.46
CA LYS A 79 -23.06 -9.64 1.59
C LYS A 79 -22.02 -10.70 1.29
N TYR A 80 -20.81 -10.26 1.01
CA TYR A 80 -19.65 -11.15 0.85
C TYR A 80 -19.14 -11.55 2.23
N LYS A 81 -19.39 -12.78 2.62
CA LYS A 81 -18.87 -13.34 3.86
C LYS A 81 -17.42 -13.71 3.70
N PHE A 82 -16.65 -13.46 4.74
CA PHE A 82 -15.23 -13.81 4.79
C PHE A 82 -14.82 -14.28 6.19
N THR A 83 -13.67 -14.95 6.26
CA THR A 83 -13.04 -15.39 7.51
C THR A 83 -11.60 -14.90 7.55
N ASN A 84 -11.13 -14.49 8.73
CA ASN A 84 -9.71 -14.27 8.97
C ASN A 84 -9.01 -15.64 9.16
N THR A 85 -8.43 -16.15 8.09
CA THR A 85 -7.67 -17.41 8.11
C THR A 85 -6.19 -17.20 8.46
N GLY A 86 -5.81 -15.97 8.83
CA GLY A 86 -4.47 -15.61 9.31
C GLY A 86 -4.26 -15.94 10.78
N LYS A 87 -3.12 -15.50 11.33
CA LYS A 87 -2.73 -15.75 12.73
C LYS A 87 -2.73 -14.50 13.61
N VAL A 88 -3.02 -13.34 13.02
CA VAL A 88 -3.14 -12.06 13.73
C VAL A 88 -4.48 -11.40 13.38
N PRO A 89 -4.98 -10.46 14.19
CA PRO A 89 -6.22 -9.76 13.89
C PRO A 89 -6.19 -9.11 12.52
N LEU A 90 -7.28 -9.29 11.75
CA LEU A 90 -7.51 -8.69 10.44
C LEU A 90 -8.18 -7.32 10.63
N THR A 91 -7.57 -6.28 10.12
CA THR A 91 -8.13 -4.93 10.10
C THR A 91 -8.36 -4.51 8.66
N ILE A 92 -9.62 -4.20 8.31
CA ILE A 92 -9.98 -3.62 7.03
C ILE A 92 -9.78 -2.12 7.13
N LEU A 93 -8.88 -1.58 6.30
CA LEU A 93 -8.53 -0.16 6.31
C LEU A 93 -9.46 0.66 5.42
N LYS A 94 -9.94 0.05 4.34
CA LYS A 94 -10.77 0.70 3.33
C LYS A 94 -11.46 -0.31 2.44
N ALA A 95 -12.72 -0.02 2.07
CA ALA A 95 -13.37 -0.63 0.93
C ALA A 95 -13.82 0.44 -0.06
N ARG A 96 -13.62 0.19 -1.35
CA ARG A 96 -14.00 1.11 -2.43
C ARG A 96 -14.54 0.35 -3.62
N SER A 97 -15.44 0.95 -4.36
CA SER A 97 -15.95 0.39 -5.60
C SER A 97 -15.29 1.03 -6.82
N SER A 98 -15.34 0.33 -7.95
CA SER A 98 -14.91 0.84 -9.26
C SER A 98 -15.80 1.99 -9.79
N CYS A 99 -16.96 2.27 -9.17
CA CYS A 99 -17.85 3.39 -9.50
C CYS A 99 -18.55 3.90 -8.24
N GLY A 100 -19.00 5.17 -8.26
CA GLY A 100 -19.80 5.74 -7.18
C GLY A 100 -21.23 5.18 -7.04
N CYS A 101 -21.64 4.27 -7.94
CA CYS A 101 -22.95 3.63 -7.94
C CYS A 101 -23.03 2.41 -7.00
N THR A 102 -21.91 2.00 -6.42
CA THR A 102 -21.83 0.90 -5.45
C THR A 102 -21.14 1.40 -4.19
N ILE A 103 -21.79 1.24 -3.06
CA ILE A 103 -21.28 1.65 -1.75
C ILE A 103 -20.96 0.38 -0.97
N PRO A 104 -19.69 0.10 -0.66
CA PRO A 104 -19.31 -0.99 0.22
C PRO A 104 -19.38 -0.55 1.69
N GLU A 105 -19.89 -1.43 2.55
CA GLU A 105 -19.84 -1.32 4.01
C GLU A 105 -19.03 -2.50 4.55
N TYR A 106 -18.25 -2.29 5.59
CA TYR A 106 -17.34 -3.30 6.15
C TYR A 106 -17.19 -3.11 7.66
N PRO A 107 -16.76 -4.15 8.41
CA PRO A 107 -16.47 -4.04 9.84
C PRO A 107 -15.27 -3.10 10.08
N GLU A 108 -15.42 -2.16 11.00
CA GLU A 108 -14.34 -1.25 11.43
C GLU A 108 -13.48 -1.86 12.54
N GLU A 109 -14.06 -2.78 13.31
CA GLU A 109 -13.36 -3.48 14.39
C GLU A 109 -12.42 -4.56 13.86
N PRO A 110 -11.26 -4.79 14.51
CA PRO A 110 -10.38 -5.89 14.17
C PRO A 110 -11.04 -7.25 14.36
N ILE A 111 -10.89 -8.15 13.39
CA ILE A 111 -11.47 -9.48 13.35
C ILE A 111 -10.42 -10.49 13.79
N ALA A 112 -10.68 -11.22 14.87
CA ALA A 112 -9.72 -12.17 15.43
C ALA A 112 -9.45 -13.36 14.47
N PRO A 113 -8.31 -14.05 14.60
CA PRO A 113 -8.03 -15.28 13.86
C PRO A 113 -9.14 -16.32 14.02
N GLY A 114 -9.64 -16.83 12.90
CA GLY A 114 -10.74 -17.79 12.85
C GLY A 114 -12.15 -17.17 12.89
N GLU A 115 -12.26 -15.88 13.19
CA GLU A 115 -13.55 -15.19 13.15
C GLU A 115 -13.86 -14.68 11.75
N GLY A 116 -15.15 -14.44 11.48
CA GLY A 116 -15.68 -13.97 10.22
C GLY A 116 -16.24 -12.56 10.27
N GLY A 117 -16.52 -12.03 9.09
CA GLY A 117 -17.19 -10.75 8.88
C GLY A 117 -17.89 -10.71 7.52
N GLU A 118 -18.49 -9.58 7.21
CA GLU A 118 -19.23 -9.36 5.96
C GLU A 118 -18.82 -8.04 5.31
N ILE A 119 -18.64 -8.05 3.99
CA ILE A 119 -18.59 -6.82 3.16
C ILE A 119 -19.95 -6.69 2.48
N THR A 120 -20.73 -5.70 2.85
CA THR A 120 -22.03 -5.45 2.22
C THR A 120 -21.86 -4.51 1.04
N ALA A 121 -22.23 -4.97 -0.15
CA ALA A 121 -22.24 -4.19 -1.38
C ALA A 121 -23.66 -3.71 -1.69
N LYS A 122 -23.88 -2.40 -1.82
CA LYS A 122 -25.15 -1.80 -2.22
C LYS A 122 -24.98 -1.14 -3.58
N PHE A 123 -25.54 -1.73 -4.62
CA PHE A 123 -25.45 -1.24 -6.00
C PHE A 123 -26.77 -0.66 -6.46
N ASN A 124 -26.79 0.62 -6.77
CA ASN A 124 -27.93 1.31 -7.36
C ASN A 124 -27.88 1.17 -8.90
N THR A 125 -28.89 0.53 -9.46
CA THR A 125 -28.99 0.28 -10.93
C THR A 125 -29.65 1.41 -11.70
N SER A 126 -30.03 2.52 -11.06
CA SER A 126 -30.62 3.69 -11.72
C SER A 126 -29.71 4.21 -12.84
N GLY A 127 -30.27 4.35 -14.05
CA GLY A 127 -29.52 4.78 -15.24
C GLY A 127 -28.46 3.79 -15.71
N LYS A 128 -28.54 2.53 -15.30
CA LYS A 128 -27.72 1.44 -15.80
C LYS A 128 -28.54 0.57 -16.75
N HIS A 129 -27.84 -0.06 -17.70
CA HIS A 129 -28.41 -1.00 -18.66
C HIS A 129 -27.34 -2.01 -19.06
N ASP A 130 -27.75 -3.14 -19.64
CA ASP A 130 -26.88 -4.20 -20.11
C ASP A 130 -26.06 -4.88 -18.98
N LEU A 131 -25.06 -5.64 -19.38
CA LEU A 131 -24.20 -6.37 -18.45
C LEU A 131 -23.41 -5.42 -17.55
N GLN A 132 -23.67 -5.48 -16.27
CA GLN A 132 -22.94 -4.73 -15.25
C GLN A 132 -21.89 -5.61 -14.57
N LYS A 133 -20.69 -5.02 -14.35
CA LYS A 133 -19.61 -5.62 -13.56
C LYS A 133 -19.05 -4.55 -12.64
N LYS A 134 -19.11 -4.79 -11.33
CA LYS A 134 -18.65 -3.84 -10.31
C LYS A 134 -17.64 -4.53 -9.40
N LEU A 135 -16.38 -4.10 -9.51
CA LEU A 135 -15.32 -4.52 -8.60
C LEU A 135 -15.39 -3.72 -7.30
N ILE A 136 -15.26 -4.41 -6.20
CA ILE A 136 -15.12 -3.84 -4.86
C ILE A 136 -13.74 -4.24 -4.38
N TYR A 137 -12.90 -3.24 -4.12
CA TYR A 137 -11.54 -3.40 -3.65
C TYR A 137 -11.51 -3.22 -2.14
N ILE A 138 -10.88 -4.15 -1.47
CA ILE A 138 -10.74 -4.18 -0.01
C ILE A 138 -9.26 -4.08 0.33
N THR A 139 -8.88 -3.01 1.03
CA THR A 139 -7.53 -2.79 1.54
C THR A 139 -7.49 -3.20 3.01
N ALA A 140 -6.57 -4.07 3.38
CA ALA A 140 -6.44 -4.60 4.73
C ALA A 140 -4.96 -4.83 5.10
N ASN A 141 -4.69 -5.16 6.36
CA ASN A 141 -3.36 -5.51 6.86
C ASN A 141 -2.92 -6.93 6.44
N THR A 142 -3.19 -7.31 5.22
CA THR A 142 -2.89 -8.62 4.62
C THR A 142 -1.73 -8.55 3.64
N LEU A 143 -1.29 -9.70 3.12
CA LEU A 143 -0.37 -9.78 2.00
C LEU A 143 -0.95 -10.69 0.92
N PRO A 144 -1.31 -10.18 -0.27
CA PRO A 144 -1.25 -8.76 -0.67
C PRO A 144 -2.17 -7.87 0.16
N GLY A 145 -1.85 -6.56 0.28
CA GLY A 145 -2.59 -5.58 1.08
C GLY A 145 -3.93 -5.15 0.48
N GLU A 146 -4.23 -5.56 -0.75
CA GLU A 146 -5.51 -5.32 -1.43
C GLU A 146 -6.02 -6.61 -2.07
N THR A 147 -7.31 -6.84 -1.92
CA THR A 147 -8.07 -7.91 -2.58
C THR A 147 -9.34 -7.34 -3.18
N SER A 148 -10.07 -8.10 -3.99
CA SER A 148 -11.32 -7.64 -4.58
C SER A 148 -12.36 -8.73 -4.72
N VAL A 149 -13.63 -8.31 -4.71
CA VAL A 149 -14.80 -9.12 -5.05
C VAL A 149 -15.56 -8.49 -6.21
N LEU A 150 -16.31 -9.30 -6.95
CA LEU A 150 -17.02 -8.89 -8.17
C LEU A 150 -18.51 -9.10 -8.02
N LEU A 151 -19.28 -8.03 -8.21
CA LEU A 151 -20.73 -8.06 -8.41
C LEU A 151 -21.01 -7.97 -9.93
N LYS A 152 -21.77 -8.89 -10.49
CA LYS A 152 -22.13 -8.88 -11.91
C LYS A 152 -23.59 -9.28 -12.14
N GLY A 153 -24.16 -8.90 -13.27
CA GLY A 153 -25.51 -9.26 -13.69
C GLY A 153 -26.02 -8.34 -14.79
N MET A 154 -27.23 -8.62 -15.28
CA MET A 154 -27.90 -7.91 -16.37
C MET A 154 -28.88 -6.88 -15.79
N VAL A 155 -28.87 -5.68 -16.31
CA VAL A 155 -29.83 -4.61 -16.01
C VAL A 155 -30.64 -4.30 -17.25
N HIS A 156 -31.96 -4.51 -17.16
CA HIS A 156 -32.88 -4.18 -18.24
C HIS A 156 -33.37 -2.73 -18.09
N PRO A 157 -33.54 -1.99 -19.18
CA PRO A 157 -34.17 -0.67 -19.13
C PRO A 157 -35.60 -0.78 -18.59
N LYS A 158 -36.07 0.32 -17.98
CA LYS A 158 -37.46 0.47 -17.54
C LYS A 158 -38.40 0.64 -18.70
#